data_dda3f6e1602e919814963de619140c6f
#
_entry.id   dda3f6e1602e919814963de619140c6f
#
_cell.length_a   1.000
_cell.length_b   1.000
_cell.length_c   1.000
_cell.angle_alpha   90.00
_cell.angle_beta   90.00
_cell.angle_gamma   90.00
#
_symmetry.space_group_name_H-M   'P 1'
#
loop_
_entity.id
_entity.type
_entity.pdbx_description
1 polymer ?
#
loop_
_entity_poly.entity_id
_entity_poly.type
_entity_poly.pdbx_seq_one_letter_code
_entity_poly.pdbx_strand_id
1 'polypeptide(L)'
;MRKIVFAINITTDGFCSHTDMIADEELHKYFTDLLRTASLILYGRITYQLMVPFWPEVARDQSMSEVGNEFARVFNSLDKVLFSTTLKQVEETNTRLVRGNIVEEVLALKQQPGKDIFAGSLSIASQLSERDLIDEYRFVVHPVVAGKGPRLFDTVRPQESLRLDFLGSETFQSGVVALHYRKHT
;
A
#
# COMPACT_ATOMS: atom_id res chain seq x y z
N MET A 1 9.16 17.08 -6.22
CA MET A 1 8.85 15.74 -6.79
C MET A 1 8.04 14.99 -5.75
N ARG A 2 6.96 14.29 -6.16
CA ARG A 2 6.10 13.51 -5.24
C ARG A 2 6.89 12.33 -4.65
N LYS A 3 6.69 12.04 -3.37
CA LYS A 3 7.27 10.85 -2.75
C LYS A 3 6.41 9.62 -3.07
N ILE A 4 7.06 8.45 -3.11
CA ILE A 4 6.38 7.16 -3.05
C ILE A 4 6.49 6.64 -1.62
N VAL A 5 5.35 6.46 -0.98
CA VAL A 5 5.23 5.89 0.35
C VAL A 5 4.70 4.46 0.20
N PHE A 6 5.54 3.48 0.48
CA PHE A 6 5.13 2.08 0.54
C PHE A 6 4.67 1.74 1.95
N ALA A 7 3.49 1.15 2.08
CA ALA A 7 2.99 0.65 3.35
C ALA A 7 2.38 -0.74 3.19
N ILE A 8 2.70 -1.62 4.13
CA ILE A 8 2.26 -3.02 4.09
C ILE A 8 2.06 -3.58 5.50
N ASN A 9 0.99 -4.37 5.65
CA ASN A 9 0.80 -5.21 6.83
C ASN A 9 1.66 -6.47 6.69
N ILE A 10 2.42 -6.80 7.74
CA ILE A 10 3.25 -8.00 7.80
C ILE A 10 3.08 -8.70 9.15
N THR A 11 3.26 -10.02 9.18
CA THR A 11 3.37 -10.79 10.42
C THR A 11 4.77 -10.64 11.03
N THR A 12 4.94 -11.03 12.31
CA THR A 12 6.26 -11.01 12.97
C THR A 12 7.31 -11.88 12.28
N ASP A 13 6.89 -12.90 11.53
CA ASP A 13 7.77 -13.76 10.73
C ASP A 13 7.85 -13.35 9.24
N GLY A 14 7.34 -12.15 8.90
CA GLY A 14 7.57 -11.47 7.62
C GLY A 14 6.65 -11.87 6.46
N PHE A 15 5.50 -12.47 6.74
CA PHE A 15 4.50 -12.78 5.72
C PHE A 15 3.48 -11.64 5.56
N CYS A 16 2.95 -11.49 4.35
CA CYS A 16 2.05 -10.39 3.96
C CYS A 16 0.64 -10.93 3.60
N SER A 17 0.18 -11.96 4.29
CA SER A 17 -1.16 -12.52 4.08
C SER A 17 -2.21 -11.59 4.69
N HIS A 18 -3.21 -11.18 3.92
CA HIS A 18 -4.28 -10.30 4.40
C HIS A 18 -5.26 -11.02 5.36
N THR A 19 -5.29 -12.35 5.37
CA THR A 19 -6.17 -13.14 6.24
C THR A 19 -5.65 -13.29 7.67
N ASP A 20 -4.37 -13.02 7.88
CA ASP A 20 -3.70 -13.20 9.17
C ASP A 20 -3.51 -11.86 9.93
N MET A 21 -4.12 -10.78 9.43
CA MET A 21 -3.96 -9.43 9.98
C MET A 21 -5.09 -9.08 10.95
N ILE A 22 -4.74 -8.33 12.00
CA ILE A 22 -5.71 -7.74 12.92
C ILE A 22 -6.23 -6.45 12.30
N ALA A 23 -7.51 -6.45 11.92
CA ALA A 23 -8.17 -5.30 11.29
C ALA A 23 -9.04 -4.57 12.33
N ASP A 24 -8.41 -3.81 13.22
CA ASP A 24 -9.08 -3.00 14.24
C ASP A 24 -9.26 -1.53 13.81
N GLU A 25 -9.89 -0.73 14.66
CA GLU A 25 -10.15 0.69 14.39
C GLU A 25 -8.87 1.53 14.39
N GLU A 26 -7.88 1.20 15.23
CA GLU A 26 -6.59 1.91 15.25
C GLU A 26 -5.84 1.70 13.93
N LEU A 27 -5.87 0.48 13.40
CA LEU A 27 -5.29 0.17 12.09
C LEU A 27 -6.00 0.94 10.96
N HIS A 28 -7.33 0.93 10.94
CA HIS A 28 -8.09 1.69 9.93
C HIS A 28 -7.81 3.19 10.02
N LYS A 29 -7.77 3.73 11.24
CA LYS A 29 -7.42 5.15 11.45
C LYS A 29 -6.01 5.46 10.94
N TYR A 30 -5.02 4.63 11.28
CA TYR A 30 -3.64 4.79 10.83
C TYR A 30 -3.54 4.85 9.30
N PHE A 31 -4.16 3.89 8.61
CA PHE A 31 -4.14 3.89 7.14
C PHE A 31 -4.97 5.02 6.55
N THR A 32 -6.06 5.44 7.19
CA THR A 32 -6.84 6.62 6.77
C THR A 32 -5.97 7.87 6.78
N ASP A 33 -5.26 8.11 7.90
CA ASP A 33 -4.39 9.27 8.04
C ASP A 33 -3.23 9.21 7.05
N LEU A 34 -2.67 8.04 6.79
CA LEU A 34 -1.65 7.83 5.76
C LEU A 34 -2.19 8.12 4.35
N LEU A 35 -3.36 7.62 3.98
CA LEU A 35 -3.97 7.85 2.68
C LEU A 35 -4.31 9.33 2.44
N ARG A 36 -4.64 10.10 3.48
CA ARG A 36 -4.86 11.56 3.38
C ARG A 36 -3.62 12.35 2.98
N THR A 37 -2.42 11.80 3.20
CA THR A 37 -1.18 12.41 2.72
C THR A 37 -0.93 12.18 1.23
N ALA A 38 -1.65 11.24 0.63
CA ALA A 38 -1.53 10.87 -0.77
C ALA A 38 -2.64 11.48 -1.64
N SER A 39 -2.47 11.48 -2.94
CA SER A 39 -3.51 11.77 -3.92
C SER A 39 -3.63 10.69 -4.99
N LEU A 40 -2.82 9.64 -4.91
CA LEU A 40 -2.78 8.54 -5.87
C LEU A 40 -2.36 7.25 -5.19
N ILE A 41 -3.00 6.15 -5.58
CA ILE A 41 -2.66 4.79 -5.15
C ILE A 41 -2.14 3.99 -6.34
N LEU A 42 -1.03 3.27 -6.14
CA LEU A 42 -0.50 2.31 -7.10
C LEU A 42 -0.87 0.88 -6.69
N TYR A 43 -1.51 0.15 -7.58
CA TYR A 43 -1.89 -1.24 -7.36
C TYR A 43 -1.40 -2.18 -8.45
N GLY A 44 -1.01 -3.38 -8.04
CA GLY A 44 -1.01 -4.57 -8.87
C GLY A 44 -2.38 -5.26 -8.82
N ARG A 45 -2.63 -6.13 -9.80
CA ARG A 45 -3.93 -6.80 -9.99
C ARG A 45 -4.45 -7.49 -8.73
N ILE A 46 -3.62 -8.25 -8.02
CA ILE A 46 -4.07 -9.05 -6.86
C ILE A 46 -4.61 -8.12 -5.75
N THR A 47 -3.83 -7.12 -5.35
CA THR A 47 -4.26 -6.18 -4.30
C THR A 47 -5.48 -5.36 -4.75
N TYR A 48 -5.52 -4.94 -6.03
CA TYR A 48 -6.68 -4.25 -6.58
C TYR A 48 -7.96 -5.09 -6.44
N GLN A 49 -7.91 -6.37 -6.82
CA GLN A 49 -9.05 -7.29 -6.73
C GLN A 49 -9.49 -7.62 -5.30
N LEU A 50 -8.60 -7.44 -4.31
CA LEU A 50 -8.94 -7.56 -2.89
C LEU A 50 -9.62 -6.29 -2.36
N MET A 51 -9.13 -5.12 -2.75
CA MET A 51 -9.51 -3.85 -2.15
C MET A 51 -10.72 -3.21 -2.83
N VAL A 52 -10.73 -3.22 -4.15
CA VAL A 52 -11.66 -2.38 -4.91
C VAL A 52 -13.09 -2.94 -4.97
N PRO A 53 -13.37 -4.24 -5.01
CA PRO A 53 -14.76 -4.70 -4.87
C PRO A 53 -15.38 -4.36 -3.52
N PHE A 54 -14.57 -4.39 -2.45
CA PHE A 54 -15.03 -4.26 -1.07
C PHE A 54 -15.18 -2.80 -0.62
N TRP A 55 -14.10 -1.99 -0.70
CA TRP A 55 -14.10 -0.66 -0.09
C TRP A 55 -15.02 0.37 -0.77
N PRO A 56 -15.19 0.39 -2.11
CA PRO A 56 -16.22 1.22 -2.74
C PRO A 56 -17.65 0.89 -2.31
N GLU A 57 -17.93 -0.40 -2.07
CA GLU A 57 -19.23 -0.82 -1.53
C GLU A 57 -19.43 -0.33 -0.09
N VAL A 58 -18.44 -0.52 0.79
CA VAL A 58 -18.50 0.04 2.15
C VAL A 58 -18.64 1.56 2.14
N ALA A 59 -17.94 2.27 1.24
CA ALA A 59 -18.05 3.72 1.10
C ALA A 59 -19.48 4.16 0.72
N ARG A 60 -20.18 3.38 -0.11
CA ARG A 60 -21.57 3.64 -0.53
C ARG A 60 -22.56 3.31 0.58
N ASP A 61 -22.43 2.12 1.16
CA ASP A 61 -23.47 1.55 2.04
C ASP A 61 -23.23 1.89 3.51
N GLN A 62 -22.05 2.41 3.87
CA GLN A 62 -21.65 2.78 5.25
C GLN A 62 -21.87 1.62 6.24
N SER A 63 -21.48 0.41 5.83
CA SER A 63 -21.82 -0.86 6.50
C SER A 63 -20.86 -1.28 7.62
N MET A 64 -19.84 -0.47 7.91
CA MET A 64 -18.86 -0.71 8.98
C MET A 64 -19.03 0.29 10.14
N SER A 65 -18.08 0.25 11.10
CA SER A 65 -17.95 1.31 12.12
C SER A 65 -17.68 2.67 11.48
N GLU A 66 -17.84 3.76 12.22
CA GLU A 66 -17.54 5.11 11.72
C GLU A 66 -16.12 5.23 11.17
N VAL A 67 -15.13 4.65 11.88
CA VAL A 67 -13.73 4.64 11.47
C VAL A 67 -13.51 3.83 10.18
N GLY A 68 -14.14 2.65 10.08
CA GLY A 68 -14.09 1.82 8.87
C GLY A 68 -14.76 2.51 7.67
N ASN A 69 -15.90 3.14 7.89
CA ASN A 69 -16.59 3.92 6.86
C ASN A 69 -15.79 5.13 6.41
N GLU A 70 -15.07 5.79 7.32
CA GLU A 70 -14.18 6.89 6.98
C GLU A 70 -12.99 6.43 6.14
N PHE A 71 -12.36 5.31 6.52
CA PHE A 71 -11.32 4.70 5.69
C PHE A 71 -11.85 4.44 4.26
N ALA A 72 -13.04 3.83 4.15
CA ALA A 72 -13.65 3.53 2.87
C ALA A 72 -13.88 4.79 2.01
N ARG A 73 -14.37 5.88 2.62
CA ARG A 73 -14.59 7.17 1.93
C ARG A 73 -13.27 7.76 1.42
N VAL A 74 -12.24 7.80 2.27
CA VAL A 74 -10.91 8.33 1.91
C VAL A 74 -10.28 7.47 0.81
N PHE A 75 -10.29 6.15 0.98
CA PHE A 75 -9.79 5.21 -0.02
C PHE A 75 -10.47 5.38 -1.38
N ASN A 76 -11.80 5.48 -1.38
CA ASN A 76 -12.59 5.60 -2.61
C ASN A 76 -12.39 6.95 -3.32
N SER A 77 -12.06 8.01 -2.58
CA SER A 77 -11.83 9.35 -3.14
C SER A 77 -10.51 9.50 -3.89
N LEU A 78 -9.55 8.60 -3.67
CA LEU A 78 -8.22 8.69 -4.29
C LEU A 78 -8.21 8.09 -5.69
N ASP A 79 -7.51 8.76 -6.60
CA ASP A 79 -7.21 8.19 -7.91
C ASP A 79 -6.33 6.93 -7.76
N LYS A 80 -6.49 5.98 -8.68
CA LYS A 80 -5.76 4.72 -8.69
C LYS A 80 -5.10 4.47 -10.03
N VAL A 81 -3.86 4.01 -10.00
CA VAL A 81 -3.17 3.45 -11.17
C VAL A 81 -2.97 1.97 -10.93
N LEU A 82 -3.59 1.18 -11.78
CA LEU A 82 -3.54 -0.27 -11.73
C LEU A 82 -2.62 -0.80 -12.82
N PHE A 83 -1.57 -1.51 -12.42
CA PHE A 83 -0.66 -2.20 -13.33
C PHE A 83 -1.10 -3.65 -13.54
N SER A 84 -1.52 -3.98 -14.75
CA SER A 84 -1.91 -5.34 -15.11
C SER A 84 -1.86 -5.57 -16.62
N THR A 85 -1.23 -6.66 -17.02
CA THR A 85 -1.23 -7.14 -18.41
C THR A 85 -2.39 -8.10 -18.72
N THR A 86 -3.06 -8.62 -17.67
CA THR A 86 -4.08 -9.67 -17.80
C THR A 86 -5.51 -9.16 -17.66
N LEU A 87 -5.74 -8.07 -16.88
CA LEU A 87 -7.06 -7.46 -16.79
C LEU A 87 -7.44 -6.78 -18.11
N LYS A 88 -8.67 -7.01 -18.57
CA LYS A 88 -9.18 -6.42 -19.82
C LYS A 88 -9.60 -4.96 -19.61
N GLN A 89 -10.29 -4.68 -18.52
CA GLN A 89 -10.83 -3.36 -18.18
C GLN A 89 -10.97 -3.19 -16.68
N VAL A 90 -11.23 -1.97 -16.23
CA VAL A 90 -11.61 -1.58 -14.88
C VAL A 90 -12.96 -0.85 -14.95
N GLU A 91 -13.75 -0.95 -13.91
CA GLU A 91 -15.11 -0.37 -13.86
C GLU A 91 -15.13 0.98 -13.14
N GLU A 92 -14.22 1.18 -12.20
CA GLU A 92 -14.14 2.41 -11.41
C GLU A 92 -13.60 3.57 -12.24
N THR A 93 -14.33 4.69 -12.20
CA THR A 93 -14.02 5.90 -12.99
C THR A 93 -12.71 6.59 -12.56
N ASN A 94 -12.30 6.41 -11.29
CA ASN A 94 -11.06 6.94 -10.74
C ASN A 94 -9.90 5.93 -10.77
N THR A 95 -9.99 4.91 -11.62
CA THR A 95 -8.94 3.90 -11.81
C THR A 95 -8.47 3.88 -13.26
N ARG A 96 -7.16 4.06 -13.45
CA ARG A 96 -6.52 3.98 -14.77
C ARG A 96 -5.71 2.69 -14.88
N LEU A 97 -6.04 1.85 -15.86
CA LEU A 97 -5.31 0.63 -16.17
C LEU A 97 -4.08 0.92 -17.02
N VAL A 98 -2.90 0.50 -16.56
CA VAL A 98 -1.63 0.64 -17.26
C VAL A 98 -1.07 -0.75 -17.58
N ARG A 99 -0.66 -0.93 -18.85
CA ARG A 99 -0.09 -2.19 -19.38
C ARG A 99 1.39 -2.07 -19.73
N GLY A 100 1.92 -0.86 -19.63
CA GLY A 100 3.29 -0.53 -20.00
C GLY A 100 4.30 -0.76 -18.89
N ASN A 101 5.46 -0.16 -19.07
CA ASN A 101 6.56 -0.22 -18.11
C ASN A 101 6.20 0.55 -16.82
N ILE A 102 6.19 -0.16 -15.71
CA ILE A 102 5.85 0.41 -14.40
C ILE A 102 6.82 1.52 -13.97
N VAL A 103 8.11 1.36 -14.25
CA VAL A 103 9.16 2.31 -13.85
C VAL A 103 8.99 3.63 -14.59
N GLU A 104 8.79 3.58 -15.90
CA GLU A 104 8.57 4.78 -16.73
C GLU A 104 7.31 5.53 -16.30
N GLU A 105 6.21 4.81 -16.09
CA GLU A 105 4.96 5.38 -15.64
C GLU A 105 5.11 6.07 -14.26
N VAL A 106 5.75 5.39 -13.32
CA VAL A 106 5.95 5.91 -11.96
C VAL A 106 6.88 7.13 -11.96
N LEU A 107 7.94 7.13 -12.75
CA LEU A 107 8.81 8.31 -12.91
C LEU A 107 8.04 9.52 -13.46
N ALA A 108 7.17 9.30 -14.45
CA ALA A 108 6.29 10.36 -14.97
C ALA A 108 5.31 10.88 -13.91
N LEU A 109 4.70 9.98 -13.11
CA LEU A 109 3.81 10.35 -12.02
C LEU A 109 4.52 11.14 -10.90
N LYS A 110 5.77 10.81 -10.59
CA LYS A 110 6.58 11.56 -9.59
C LYS A 110 6.83 13.01 -10.01
N GLN A 111 6.86 13.32 -11.30
CA GLN A 111 7.08 14.67 -11.82
C GLN A 111 5.81 15.53 -11.85
N GLN A 112 4.63 14.91 -11.76
CA GLN A 112 3.36 15.64 -11.78
C GLN A 112 3.14 16.39 -10.45
N PRO A 113 2.40 17.50 -10.44
CA PRO A 113 1.96 18.13 -9.21
C PRO A 113 0.99 17.24 -8.44
N GLY A 114 0.98 17.34 -7.12
CA GLY A 114 0.09 16.59 -6.26
C GLY A 114 0.75 16.19 -4.95
N LYS A 115 -0.05 15.57 -4.06
CA LYS A 115 0.43 14.94 -2.83
C LYS A 115 1.22 13.67 -3.14
N ASP A 116 1.70 12.99 -2.11
CA ASP A 116 2.46 11.76 -2.22
C ASP A 116 1.69 10.64 -2.97
N ILE A 117 2.41 9.63 -3.40
CA ILE A 117 1.90 8.45 -4.08
C ILE A 117 1.98 7.28 -3.09
N PHE A 118 0.84 6.65 -2.81
CA PHE A 118 0.78 5.48 -1.94
C PHE A 118 0.97 4.20 -2.76
N ALA A 119 1.79 3.28 -2.29
CA ALA A 119 1.97 1.95 -2.86
C ALA A 119 1.69 0.88 -1.80
N GLY A 120 0.66 0.06 -2.01
CA GLY A 120 0.23 -0.98 -1.07
C GLY A 120 0.27 -2.40 -1.64
N SER A 121 0.96 -2.61 -2.75
CA SER A 121 1.03 -3.90 -3.45
C SER A 121 2.43 -4.48 -3.42
N LEU A 122 2.55 -5.77 -3.05
CA LEU A 122 3.83 -6.48 -3.01
C LEU A 122 4.58 -6.46 -4.34
N SER A 123 3.89 -6.80 -5.43
CA SER A 123 4.50 -6.85 -6.77
C SER A 123 4.95 -5.48 -7.27
N ILE A 124 4.24 -4.42 -6.89
CA ILE A 124 4.60 -3.04 -7.23
C ILE A 124 5.79 -2.61 -6.40
N ALA A 125 5.73 -2.82 -5.08
CA ALA A 125 6.82 -2.45 -4.16
C ALA A 125 8.13 -3.15 -4.51
N SER A 126 8.11 -4.44 -4.85
CA SER A 126 9.31 -5.19 -5.24
C SER A 126 9.98 -4.57 -6.46
N GLN A 127 9.22 -4.26 -7.52
CA GLN A 127 9.76 -3.66 -8.75
C GLN A 127 10.27 -2.24 -8.53
N LEU A 128 9.58 -1.43 -7.72
CA LEU A 128 9.99 -0.06 -7.41
C LEU A 128 11.21 -0.02 -6.50
N SER A 129 11.33 -0.95 -5.54
CA SER A 129 12.49 -1.06 -4.65
C SER A 129 13.75 -1.47 -5.42
N GLU A 130 13.64 -2.38 -6.39
CA GLU A 130 14.77 -2.76 -7.26
C GLU A 130 15.35 -1.55 -8.02
N ARG A 131 14.50 -0.58 -8.34
CA ARG A 131 14.86 0.65 -9.06
C ARG A 131 15.06 1.85 -8.16
N ASP A 132 15.08 1.62 -6.84
CA ASP A 132 15.35 2.65 -5.84
C ASP A 132 14.34 3.83 -5.88
N LEU A 133 13.09 3.54 -6.23
CA LEU A 133 12.03 4.53 -6.44
C LEU A 133 11.14 4.79 -5.22
N ILE A 134 11.22 3.95 -4.19
CA ILE A 134 10.46 4.14 -2.94
C ILE A 134 11.23 5.09 -2.02
N ASP A 135 10.57 6.14 -1.56
CA ASP A 135 11.17 7.17 -0.70
C ASP A 135 10.95 6.85 0.79
N GLU A 136 9.78 6.31 1.15
CA GLU A 136 9.41 5.96 2.53
C GLU A 136 8.80 4.57 2.62
N TYR A 137 9.10 3.87 3.72
CA TYR A 137 8.62 2.53 4.03
C TYR A 137 7.86 2.53 5.35
N ARG A 138 6.68 1.93 5.36
CA ARG A 138 5.83 1.72 6.51
C ARG A 138 5.53 0.24 6.66
N PHE A 139 6.14 -0.41 7.67
CA PHE A 139 5.86 -1.80 7.99
C PHE A 139 4.95 -1.86 9.19
N VAL A 140 3.75 -2.34 9.00
CA VAL A 140 2.76 -2.53 10.07
C VAL A 140 2.84 -4.00 10.50
N VAL A 141 3.55 -4.22 11.61
CA VAL A 141 3.89 -5.55 12.11
C VAL A 141 2.80 -6.04 13.06
N HIS A 142 2.12 -7.11 12.67
CA HIS A 142 1.10 -7.75 13.47
C HIS A 142 1.70 -8.81 14.40
N PRO A 143 1.23 -8.94 15.66
CA PRO A 143 1.73 -9.93 16.63
C PRO A 143 1.22 -11.34 16.30
N VAL A 144 1.51 -11.81 15.10
CA VAL A 144 1.08 -13.09 14.53
C VAL A 144 2.28 -13.78 13.90
N VAL A 145 2.40 -15.09 14.08
CA VAL A 145 3.32 -15.96 13.37
C VAL A 145 2.51 -16.81 12.39
N ALA A 146 2.61 -16.53 11.09
CA ALA A 146 1.82 -17.20 10.06
C ALA A 146 2.46 -18.48 9.53
N GLY A 147 3.78 -18.57 9.52
CA GLY A 147 4.54 -19.73 9.05
C GLY A 147 4.50 -19.95 7.53
N LYS A 148 3.59 -19.31 6.81
CA LYS A 148 3.40 -19.43 5.35
C LYS A 148 2.71 -18.21 4.76
N GLY A 149 2.84 -18.01 3.46
CA GLY A 149 2.19 -16.91 2.71
C GLY A 149 3.19 -16.16 1.83
N PRO A 150 2.74 -15.13 1.13
CA PRO A 150 3.62 -14.27 0.33
C PRO A 150 4.49 -13.40 1.23
N ARG A 151 5.74 -13.15 0.80
CA ARG A 151 6.65 -12.20 1.45
C ARG A 151 6.97 -11.03 0.51
N LEU A 152 7.36 -9.92 1.10
CA LEU A 152 7.98 -8.84 0.34
C LEU A 152 9.28 -9.35 -0.28
N PHE A 153 9.50 -9.05 -1.56
CA PHE A 153 10.69 -9.47 -2.34
C PHE A 153 10.80 -10.98 -2.68
N ASP A 154 9.73 -11.76 -2.60
CA ASP A 154 9.77 -13.17 -3.05
C ASP A 154 10.05 -13.29 -4.55
N THR A 155 9.52 -12.37 -5.36
CA THR A 155 9.60 -12.42 -6.83
C THR A 155 10.70 -11.54 -7.41
N VAL A 156 10.94 -10.40 -6.80
CA VAL A 156 11.97 -9.44 -7.22
C VAL A 156 12.73 -9.01 -5.97
N ARG A 157 14.04 -9.24 -5.98
CA ARG A 157 14.90 -8.92 -4.84
C ARG A 157 15.79 -7.73 -5.17
N PRO A 158 16.00 -6.81 -4.23
CA PRO A 158 17.03 -5.79 -4.37
C PRO A 158 18.38 -6.44 -4.67
N GLN A 159 19.15 -5.89 -5.59
CA GLN A 159 20.50 -6.40 -5.94
C GLN A 159 21.48 -6.24 -4.78
N GLU A 160 21.29 -5.20 -3.96
CA GLU A 160 22.08 -4.91 -2.77
C GLU A 160 21.16 -4.69 -1.57
N SER A 161 21.74 -4.75 -0.37
CA SER A 161 21.01 -4.46 0.86
C SER A 161 20.52 -3.01 0.88
N LEU A 162 19.22 -2.82 1.04
CA LEU A 162 18.61 -1.50 1.18
C LEU A 162 18.72 -1.05 2.64
N ARG A 163 19.47 0.02 2.89
CA ARG A 163 19.52 0.65 4.22
C ARG A 163 18.40 1.65 4.38
N LEU A 164 17.80 1.64 5.56
CA LEU A 164 16.69 2.52 5.91
C LEU A 164 17.02 3.30 7.19
N ASP A 165 16.71 4.60 7.19
CA ASP A 165 16.78 5.45 8.37
C ASP A 165 15.46 5.39 9.13
N PHE A 166 15.49 5.09 10.42
CA PHE A 166 14.32 5.08 11.28
C PHE A 166 13.80 6.50 11.52
N LEU A 167 12.49 6.70 11.31
CA LEU A 167 11.82 7.97 11.52
C LEU A 167 10.88 7.96 12.74
N GLY A 168 10.33 6.79 13.09
CA GLY A 168 9.43 6.65 14.22
C GLY A 168 8.68 5.33 14.22
N SER A 169 7.93 5.11 15.28
CA SER A 169 7.02 3.97 15.42
C SER A 169 5.78 4.36 16.22
N GLU A 170 4.69 3.65 15.99
CA GLU A 170 3.45 3.74 16.75
C GLU A 170 3.03 2.34 17.16
N THR A 171 2.63 2.16 18.42
CA THR A 171 2.14 0.89 18.95
C THR A 171 0.66 1.00 19.25
N PHE A 172 -0.14 0.08 18.73
CA PHE A 172 -1.58 0.02 18.91
C PHE A 172 -1.95 -0.85 20.11
N GLN A 173 -3.16 -0.69 20.66
CA GLN A 173 -3.65 -1.48 21.79
C GLN A 173 -3.69 -2.98 21.50
N SER A 174 -3.89 -3.35 20.24
CA SER A 174 -3.85 -4.74 19.75
C SER A 174 -2.44 -5.36 19.75
N GLY A 175 -1.39 -4.60 20.08
CA GLY A 175 -0.01 -5.05 19.98
C GLY A 175 0.59 -4.93 18.58
N VAL A 176 -0.15 -4.41 17.60
CA VAL A 176 0.37 -4.07 16.28
C VAL A 176 1.35 -2.92 16.41
N VAL A 177 2.46 -2.96 15.67
CA VAL A 177 3.48 -1.91 15.66
C VAL A 177 3.69 -1.40 14.24
N ALA A 178 3.40 -0.14 14.01
CA ALA A 178 3.70 0.54 12.76
C ALA A 178 5.10 1.16 12.83
N LEU A 179 6.00 0.72 11.95
CA LEU A 179 7.37 1.20 11.82
C LEU A 179 7.47 2.11 10.61
N HIS A 180 8.08 3.27 10.79
CA HIS A 180 8.28 4.25 9.73
C HIS A 180 9.77 4.47 9.46
N TYR A 181 10.13 4.29 8.21
CA TYR A 181 11.49 4.49 7.72
C TYR A 181 11.48 5.35 6.46
N ARG A 182 12.58 6.02 6.21
CA ARG A 182 12.92 6.55 4.88
C ARG A 182 14.11 5.79 4.31
N LYS A 183 14.25 5.83 3.01
CA LYS A 183 15.43 5.37 2.32
C LYS A 183 16.65 6.14 2.83
N HIS A 184 17.75 5.43 3.11
CA HIS A 184 19.05 6.03 3.42
C HIS A 184 19.64 6.68 2.16
N THR A 185 20.11 7.92 2.25
CA THR A 185 20.71 8.70 1.14
C THR A 185 22.20 8.80 1.27
#